data_5fedecb5beb0eedc04d44b6de1251d8a
#
_entry.id   5fedecb5beb0eedc04d44b6de1251d8a
#
_cell.length_a   1.000
_cell.length_b   1.000
_cell.length_c   1.000
_cell.angle_alpha   90.00
_cell.angle_beta   90.00
_cell.angle_gamma   90.00
#
_symmetry.space_group_name_H-M   'P 1'
#
loop_
_entity.id
_entity.type
_entity.pdbx_description
1 polymer ?
#
loop_
_entity_poly.entity_id
_entity_poly.type
_entity_poly.pdbx_seq_one_letter_code
_entity_poly.pdbx_strand_id
1 'polypeptide(L)'
;MPNQQLTEGKRFALKIKIISDTTCDLPEQLLKEYQITLLPLHITKGEESLLDGVQITPPDIFSYVDAGGEICTTASINPQEYVDAFAAYRAAYDAVIVITIGSGFSSCYQNACVAARQFEQVYVVDSANLSSGQGLLVLLAAYLAQTQQMEPQQICQKLNEAAQDVDASFILDRLDYMKKGGRCSSVTALGANLLKLKPCIEVKDGKMSVGKKYRGNFERVIEQYTADRLQDYCGTNGTAIVAHPAAPAEAVAAACRVLEQDGRFEQIIVARAGCTVACHCGPNTVGVMFFKNPQ
;
A
#
# COMPACT_ATOMS: atom_id res chain seq x y z
N MET A 1 -30.96 48.42 -20.72
CA MET A 1 -30.27 47.16 -20.94
C MET A 1 -30.35 46.35 -19.68
N PRO A 2 -31.04 45.19 -19.62
CA PRO A 2 -31.14 44.43 -18.41
C PRO A 2 -29.88 43.61 -18.16
N ASN A 3 -29.38 43.70 -16.92
CA ASN A 3 -28.31 42.88 -16.37
C ASN A 3 -28.64 41.40 -16.43
N GLN A 4 -27.94 40.63 -17.22
CA GLN A 4 -27.92 39.18 -17.10
C GLN A 4 -27.08 38.83 -15.85
N GLN A 5 -27.75 38.60 -14.74
CA GLN A 5 -27.18 37.84 -13.62
C GLN A 5 -26.97 36.40 -14.10
N LEU A 6 -25.70 36.04 -14.31
CA LEU A 6 -25.26 34.66 -14.44
C LEU A 6 -25.63 33.94 -13.13
N THR A 7 -26.64 33.09 -13.19
CA THR A 7 -26.94 32.15 -12.12
C THR A 7 -25.76 31.21 -11.97
N GLU A 8 -24.99 31.38 -10.90
CA GLU A 8 -24.05 30.35 -10.44
C GLU A 8 -24.87 29.07 -10.17
N GLY A 9 -24.83 28.14 -11.11
CA GLY A 9 -25.42 26.83 -10.95
C GLY A 9 -24.77 26.14 -9.74
N LYS A 10 -25.56 25.74 -8.76
CA LYS A 10 -25.10 24.85 -7.69
C LYS A 10 -24.43 23.64 -8.34
N ARG A 11 -23.09 23.59 -8.35
CA ARG A 11 -22.35 22.38 -8.66
C ARG A 11 -22.69 21.36 -7.59
N PHE A 12 -23.41 20.31 -7.95
CA PHE A 12 -23.58 19.15 -7.08
C PHE A 12 -22.23 18.48 -6.96
N ALA A 13 -21.84 18.16 -5.71
CA ALA A 13 -20.60 17.43 -5.46
C ALA A 13 -20.65 16.09 -6.22
N LEU A 14 -19.59 15.80 -6.99
CA LEU A 14 -19.45 14.55 -7.72
C LEU A 14 -19.33 13.36 -6.75
N LYS A 15 -20.07 12.31 -7.03
CA LYS A 15 -19.89 11.03 -6.32
C LYS A 15 -18.73 10.26 -6.94
N ILE A 16 -17.57 10.31 -6.31
CA ILE A 16 -16.37 9.64 -6.76
C ILE A 16 -16.18 8.34 -5.96
N LYS A 17 -16.05 7.22 -6.66
CA LYS A 17 -15.70 5.94 -6.05
C LYS A 17 -14.19 5.76 -6.01
N ILE A 18 -13.65 5.50 -4.83
CA ILE A 18 -12.26 5.11 -4.65
C ILE A 18 -12.18 3.58 -4.59
N ILE A 19 -11.33 3.02 -5.44
CA ILE A 19 -11.01 1.60 -5.51
C ILE A 19 -9.50 1.44 -5.32
N SER A 20 -9.10 0.39 -4.63
CA SER A 20 -7.71 -0.04 -4.58
C SER A 20 -7.64 -1.56 -4.73
N ASP A 21 -6.44 -2.11 -4.75
CA ASP A 21 -6.27 -3.54 -4.60
C ASP A 21 -5.91 -3.91 -3.16
N THR A 22 -5.97 -5.19 -2.81
CA THR A 22 -5.75 -5.68 -1.44
C THR A 22 -4.37 -5.37 -0.89
N THR A 23 -3.41 -5.00 -1.76
CA THR A 23 -2.05 -4.67 -1.31
C THR A 23 -1.93 -3.30 -0.64
N CYS A 24 -2.99 -2.49 -0.55
CA CYS A 24 -2.95 -1.22 0.18
C CYS A 24 -2.89 -1.40 1.71
N ASP A 25 -3.19 -2.60 2.20
CA ASP A 25 -3.07 -3.00 3.61
C ASP A 25 -3.72 -2.02 4.60
N LEU A 26 -4.84 -1.41 4.21
CA LEU A 26 -5.58 -0.52 5.11
C LEU A 26 -6.48 -1.32 6.06
N PRO A 27 -6.59 -0.90 7.33
CA PRO A 27 -7.53 -1.48 8.28
C PRO A 27 -8.98 -1.42 7.78
N GLU A 28 -9.75 -2.48 8.04
CA GLU A 28 -11.15 -2.59 7.62
C GLU A 28 -12.02 -1.43 8.09
N GLN A 29 -11.72 -0.87 9.27
CA GLN A 29 -12.43 0.30 9.79
C GLN A 29 -12.31 1.50 8.85
N LEU A 30 -11.09 1.80 8.36
CA LEU A 30 -10.86 2.91 7.43
C LEU A 30 -11.46 2.64 6.05
N LEU A 31 -11.42 1.38 5.58
CA LEU A 31 -12.08 1.00 4.33
C LEU A 31 -13.59 1.26 4.38
N LYS A 32 -14.23 0.95 5.50
CA LYS A 32 -15.67 1.20 5.72
C LYS A 32 -15.97 2.69 5.88
N GLU A 33 -15.20 3.39 6.70
CA GLU A 33 -15.35 4.81 6.97
C GLU A 33 -15.30 5.64 5.68
N TYR A 34 -14.28 5.39 4.85
CA TYR A 34 -14.07 6.10 3.58
C TYR A 34 -14.72 5.42 2.38
N GLN A 35 -15.54 4.37 2.58
CA GLN A 35 -16.22 3.63 1.53
C GLN A 35 -15.29 3.17 0.40
N ILE A 36 -14.05 2.80 0.74
CA ILE A 36 -13.05 2.28 -0.20
C ILE A 36 -13.38 0.83 -0.53
N THR A 37 -13.30 0.47 -1.81
CA THR A 37 -13.45 -0.92 -2.27
C THR A 37 -12.09 -1.50 -2.61
N LEU A 38 -11.86 -2.74 -2.19
CA LEU A 38 -10.67 -3.49 -2.56
C LEU A 38 -10.98 -4.55 -3.60
N LEU A 39 -10.10 -4.67 -4.59
CA LEU A 39 -10.05 -5.78 -5.54
C LEU A 39 -8.94 -6.73 -5.11
N PRO A 40 -9.22 -8.03 -4.91
CA PRO A 40 -8.23 -8.96 -4.42
C PRO A 40 -7.25 -9.39 -5.51
N LEU A 41 -5.95 -9.45 -5.17
CA LEU A 41 -4.96 -10.16 -5.97
C LEU A 41 -5.15 -11.67 -5.80
N HIS A 42 -4.48 -12.45 -6.65
CA HIS A 42 -4.49 -13.90 -6.58
C HIS A 42 -3.24 -14.43 -5.86
N ILE A 43 -3.44 -15.41 -4.98
CA ILE A 43 -2.40 -16.12 -4.26
C ILE A 43 -2.36 -17.56 -4.76
N THR A 44 -1.21 -17.99 -5.28
CA THR A 44 -1.00 -19.38 -5.67
C THR A 44 -0.36 -20.14 -4.52
N LYS A 45 -1.10 -21.10 -3.96
CA LYS A 45 -0.67 -22.01 -2.89
C LYS A 45 -0.70 -23.44 -3.42
N GLY A 46 0.46 -24.01 -3.74
CA GLY A 46 0.51 -25.27 -4.46
C GLY A 46 -0.16 -25.18 -5.84
N GLU A 47 -1.21 -25.95 -6.07
CA GLU A 47 -2.01 -25.93 -7.31
C GLU A 47 -3.26 -25.02 -7.21
N GLU A 48 -3.54 -24.48 -6.03
CA GLU A 48 -4.72 -23.64 -5.78
C GLU A 48 -4.43 -22.16 -6.11
N SER A 49 -5.40 -21.49 -6.75
CA SER A 49 -5.42 -20.03 -6.90
C SER A 49 -6.53 -19.46 -6.04
N LEU A 50 -6.15 -18.66 -5.04
CA LEU A 50 -7.01 -18.15 -3.98
C LEU A 50 -7.01 -16.61 -3.98
N LEU A 51 -8.12 -16.00 -3.59
CA LEU A 51 -8.24 -14.53 -3.51
C LEU A 51 -7.67 -14.02 -2.19
N ASP A 52 -6.74 -13.06 -2.28
CA ASP A 52 -6.06 -12.40 -1.15
C ASP A 52 -7.08 -11.75 -0.20
N GLY A 53 -7.02 -12.13 1.08
CA GLY A 53 -7.89 -11.61 2.14
C GLY A 53 -9.35 -12.07 2.09
N VAL A 54 -9.74 -12.86 1.06
CA VAL A 54 -11.09 -13.41 0.88
C VAL A 54 -11.12 -14.90 1.13
N GLN A 55 -10.21 -15.65 0.51
CA GLN A 55 -10.15 -17.12 0.57
C GLN A 55 -8.90 -17.61 1.33
N ILE A 56 -7.95 -16.75 1.58
CA ILE A 56 -6.71 -17.07 2.27
C ILE A 56 -6.24 -15.87 3.09
N THR A 57 -5.58 -16.13 4.21
CA THR A 57 -5.03 -15.15 5.14
C THR A 57 -3.52 -15.34 5.33
N PRO A 58 -2.76 -14.33 5.79
CA PRO A 58 -1.32 -14.49 6.06
C PRO A 58 -0.98 -15.66 7.01
N PRO A 59 -1.73 -15.93 8.11
CA PRO A 59 -1.51 -17.12 8.93
C PRO A 59 -1.60 -18.44 8.17
N ASP A 60 -2.52 -18.55 7.20
CA ASP A 60 -2.66 -19.77 6.39
C ASP A 60 -1.42 -20.00 5.52
N ILE A 61 -0.84 -18.92 4.96
CA ILE A 61 0.39 -18.96 4.16
C ILE A 61 1.55 -19.45 5.04
N PHE A 62 1.73 -18.85 6.22
CA PHE A 62 2.85 -19.21 7.08
C PHE A 62 2.72 -20.62 7.62
N SER A 63 1.53 -21.04 8.03
CA SER A 63 1.26 -22.41 8.47
C SER A 63 1.53 -23.45 7.36
N TYR A 64 1.16 -23.14 6.13
CA TYR A 64 1.44 -24.01 4.98
C TYR A 64 2.95 -24.17 4.71
N VAL A 65 3.70 -23.05 4.76
CA VAL A 65 5.16 -23.08 4.54
C VAL A 65 5.87 -23.78 5.70
N ASP A 66 5.47 -23.53 6.94
CA ASP A 66 6.05 -24.17 8.14
C ASP A 66 5.76 -25.69 8.18
N ALA A 67 4.66 -26.15 7.55
CA ALA A 67 4.37 -27.56 7.35
C ALA A 67 5.18 -28.21 6.20
N GLY A 68 6.08 -27.47 5.55
CA GLY A 68 6.92 -27.95 4.45
C GLY A 68 6.40 -27.64 3.06
N GLY A 69 5.33 -26.86 2.93
CA GLY A 69 4.85 -26.37 1.64
C GLY A 69 5.81 -25.34 1.03
N GLU A 70 5.72 -25.16 -0.29
CA GLU A 70 6.49 -24.12 -0.96
C GLU A 70 5.98 -22.73 -0.60
N ILE A 71 6.88 -21.73 -0.63
CA ILE A 71 6.50 -20.32 -0.48
C ILE A 71 5.50 -19.96 -1.59
N CYS A 72 4.31 -19.47 -1.19
CA CYS A 72 3.25 -19.05 -2.08
C CYS A 72 3.71 -17.94 -3.03
N THR A 73 3.12 -17.87 -4.21
CA THR A 73 3.37 -16.81 -5.19
C THR A 73 2.11 -15.98 -5.44
N THR A 74 2.25 -14.88 -6.14
CA THR A 74 1.14 -13.92 -6.36
C THR A 74 0.93 -13.69 -7.84
N ALA A 75 -0.34 -13.43 -8.23
CA ALA A 75 -0.68 -12.99 -9.56
C ALA A 75 -1.54 -11.71 -9.50
N SER A 76 -1.42 -10.88 -10.54
CA SER A 76 -2.17 -9.63 -10.66
C SER A 76 -3.63 -9.88 -10.95
N ILE A 77 -4.48 -8.93 -10.57
CA ILE A 77 -5.86 -8.80 -11.05
C ILE A 77 -5.82 -8.70 -12.57
N ASN A 78 -6.64 -9.48 -13.26
CA ASN A 78 -6.69 -9.47 -14.72
C ASN A 78 -7.57 -8.32 -15.28
N PRO A 79 -7.45 -7.97 -16.59
CA PRO A 79 -8.23 -6.87 -17.15
C PRO A 79 -9.74 -7.06 -17.07
N GLN A 80 -10.27 -8.30 -17.15
CA GLN A 80 -11.70 -8.53 -17.08
C GLN A 80 -12.27 -8.27 -15.68
N GLU A 81 -11.55 -8.64 -14.63
CA GLU A 81 -11.93 -8.34 -13.24
C GLU A 81 -12.03 -6.83 -13.00
N TYR A 82 -11.13 -6.03 -13.58
CA TYR A 82 -11.23 -4.57 -13.57
C TYR A 82 -12.44 -4.07 -14.36
N VAL A 83 -12.72 -4.62 -15.56
CA VAL A 83 -13.89 -4.26 -16.36
C VAL A 83 -15.18 -4.48 -15.57
N ASP A 84 -15.30 -5.64 -14.93
CA ASP A 84 -16.49 -6.00 -14.14
C ASP A 84 -16.69 -5.04 -12.95
N ALA A 85 -15.60 -4.70 -12.25
CA ALA A 85 -15.62 -3.74 -11.15
C ALA A 85 -15.98 -2.33 -11.63
N PHE A 86 -15.39 -1.85 -12.72
CA PHE A 86 -15.65 -0.53 -13.26
C PHE A 86 -17.10 -0.41 -13.75
N ALA A 87 -17.63 -1.42 -14.44
CA ALA A 87 -19.02 -1.45 -14.88
C ALA A 87 -19.98 -1.34 -13.69
N ALA A 88 -19.74 -2.10 -12.62
CA ALA A 88 -20.58 -2.07 -11.43
C ALA A 88 -20.60 -0.69 -10.76
N TYR A 89 -19.44 -0.03 -10.61
CA TYR A 89 -19.37 1.25 -9.90
C TYR A 89 -19.76 2.45 -10.78
N ARG A 90 -19.48 2.41 -12.10
CA ARG A 90 -19.90 3.48 -13.01
C ARG A 90 -21.42 3.60 -13.13
N ALA A 91 -22.15 2.56 -12.79
CA ALA A 91 -23.62 2.62 -12.75
C ALA A 91 -24.16 3.51 -11.60
N ALA A 92 -23.39 3.74 -10.54
CA ALA A 92 -23.84 4.41 -9.32
C ALA A 92 -23.02 5.65 -8.94
N TYR A 93 -21.86 5.87 -9.55
CA TYR A 93 -20.93 6.97 -9.26
C TYR A 93 -20.61 7.77 -10.52
N ASP A 94 -20.39 9.08 -10.35
CA ASP A 94 -20.05 10.01 -11.45
C ASP A 94 -18.63 9.78 -11.98
N ALA A 95 -17.71 9.28 -11.12
CA ALA A 95 -16.36 8.90 -11.51
C ALA A 95 -15.85 7.74 -10.64
N VAL A 96 -14.86 7.03 -11.15
CA VAL A 96 -14.09 6.00 -10.42
C VAL A 96 -12.62 6.36 -10.50
N ILE A 97 -11.94 6.36 -9.35
CA ILE A 97 -10.48 6.46 -9.26
C ILE A 97 -9.97 5.15 -8.67
N VAL A 98 -9.12 4.44 -9.40
CA VAL A 98 -8.46 3.23 -8.90
C VAL A 98 -6.98 3.51 -8.67
N ILE A 99 -6.51 3.23 -7.45
CA ILE A 99 -5.10 3.33 -7.06
C ILE A 99 -4.57 1.91 -6.91
N THR A 100 -3.62 1.54 -7.75
CA THR A 100 -3.05 0.19 -7.78
C THR A 100 -1.71 0.11 -7.08
N ILE A 101 -1.29 -1.10 -6.71
CA ILE A 101 0.10 -1.38 -6.40
C ILE A 101 1.00 -0.86 -7.53
N GLY A 102 2.18 -0.37 -7.18
CA GLY A 102 3.12 0.22 -8.12
C GLY A 102 3.42 -0.68 -9.32
N SER A 103 3.44 -0.06 -10.50
CA SER A 103 3.68 -0.73 -11.79
C SER A 103 5.03 -1.45 -11.88
N GLY A 104 6.00 -1.07 -11.05
CA GLY A 104 7.28 -1.76 -10.92
C GLY A 104 7.20 -3.09 -10.15
N PHE A 105 6.07 -3.41 -9.49
CA PHE A 105 5.92 -4.61 -8.67
C PHE A 105 4.92 -5.61 -9.25
N SER A 106 3.89 -5.13 -9.96
CA SER A 106 2.80 -5.95 -10.49
C SER A 106 2.26 -5.38 -11.80
N SER A 107 1.60 -6.23 -12.59
CA SER A 107 0.87 -5.81 -13.80
C SER A 107 -0.50 -5.19 -13.51
N CYS A 108 -0.89 -5.02 -12.24
CA CYS A 108 -2.20 -4.48 -11.87
C CYS A 108 -2.46 -3.11 -12.52
N TYR A 109 -1.48 -2.21 -12.49
CA TYR A 109 -1.61 -0.89 -13.13
C TYR A 109 -1.90 -0.99 -14.62
N GLN A 110 -1.11 -1.76 -15.38
CA GLN A 110 -1.29 -1.94 -16.82
C GLN A 110 -2.65 -2.59 -17.14
N ASN A 111 -3.05 -3.59 -16.35
CA ASN A 111 -4.32 -4.29 -16.51
C ASN A 111 -5.51 -3.34 -16.25
N ALA A 112 -5.43 -2.53 -15.18
CA ALA A 112 -6.43 -1.50 -14.89
C ALA A 112 -6.52 -0.44 -16.00
N CYS A 113 -5.38 0.00 -16.54
CA CYS A 113 -5.34 0.94 -17.68
C CYS A 113 -5.98 0.37 -18.95
N VAL A 114 -5.77 -0.92 -19.23
CA VAL A 114 -6.42 -1.60 -20.36
C VAL A 114 -7.94 -1.63 -20.19
N ALA A 115 -8.41 -1.99 -18.98
CA ALA A 115 -9.83 -2.02 -18.65
C ALA A 115 -10.48 -0.62 -18.72
N ALA A 116 -9.81 0.39 -18.19
CA ALA A 116 -10.32 1.75 -18.10
C ALA A 116 -10.60 2.39 -19.47
N ARG A 117 -9.95 1.94 -20.56
CA ARG A 117 -10.19 2.43 -21.92
C ARG A 117 -11.63 2.20 -22.42
N GLN A 118 -12.36 1.31 -21.78
CA GLN A 118 -13.74 0.98 -22.13
C GLN A 118 -14.76 1.90 -21.43
N PHE A 119 -14.31 2.80 -20.55
CA PHE A 119 -15.17 3.61 -19.70
C PHE A 119 -14.78 5.09 -19.76
N GLU A 120 -15.78 5.96 -19.75
CA GLU A 120 -15.59 7.37 -19.43
C GLU A 120 -15.53 7.56 -17.91
N GLN A 121 -14.81 8.58 -17.46
CA GLN A 121 -14.69 8.95 -16.03
C GLN A 121 -14.15 7.82 -15.12
N VAL A 122 -13.28 6.96 -15.67
CA VAL A 122 -12.49 6.00 -14.92
C VAL A 122 -11.00 6.38 -15.02
N TYR A 123 -10.40 6.61 -13.88
CA TYR A 123 -9.02 7.09 -13.76
C TYR A 123 -8.16 6.06 -13.02
N VAL A 124 -6.98 5.80 -13.53
CA VAL A 124 -6.02 4.84 -12.95
C VAL A 124 -4.79 5.60 -12.48
N VAL A 125 -4.43 5.40 -11.22
CA VAL A 125 -3.25 5.99 -10.59
C VAL A 125 -2.26 4.88 -10.23
N ASP A 126 -1.02 5.04 -10.69
CA ASP A 126 0.11 4.23 -10.25
C ASP A 126 0.58 4.75 -8.89
N SER A 127 0.44 3.96 -7.83
CA SER A 127 0.93 4.38 -6.53
C SER A 127 2.47 4.52 -6.49
N ALA A 128 3.19 3.90 -7.41
CA ALA A 128 4.63 3.70 -7.35
C ALA A 128 5.09 3.10 -5.99
N ASN A 129 4.18 2.58 -5.22
CA ASN A 129 4.33 2.06 -3.87
C ASN A 129 3.67 0.70 -3.71
N LEU A 130 3.75 0.16 -2.49
CA LEU A 130 3.10 -1.08 -2.07
C LEU A 130 2.70 -0.97 -0.60
N SER A 131 1.89 -1.92 -0.12
CA SER A 131 1.46 -1.99 1.26
C SER A 131 0.85 -0.65 1.74
N SER A 132 1.04 -0.30 2.98
CA SER A 132 0.52 0.95 3.52
C SER A 132 1.10 2.23 2.89
N GLY A 133 2.19 2.15 2.11
CA GLY A 133 2.64 3.27 1.27
C GLY A 133 1.64 3.60 0.15
N GLN A 134 1.06 2.58 -0.49
CA GLN A 134 -0.11 2.71 -1.36
C GLN A 134 -1.33 3.13 -0.54
N GLY A 135 -1.51 2.56 0.67
CA GLY A 135 -2.62 2.87 1.57
C GLY A 135 -2.72 4.36 1.91
N LEU A 136 -1.58 5.04 2.15
CA LEU A 136 -1.55 6.50 2.36
C LEU A 136 -2.14 7.27 1.18
N LEU A 137 -1.81 6.88 -0.05
CA LEU A 137 -2.37 7.52 -1.26
C LEU A 137 -3.86 7.24 -1.42
N VAL A 138 -4.31 6.05 -1.03
CA VAL A 138 -5.74 5.69 -1.05
C VAL A 138 -6.54 6.52 -0.04
N LEU A 139 -6.00 6.73 1.16
CA LEU A 139 -6.61 7.61 2.16
C LEU A 139 -6.63 9.08 1.70
N LEU A 140 -5.54 9.56 1.11
CA LEU A 140 -5.48 10.89 0.53
C LEU A 140 -6.53 11.07 -0.59
N ALA A 141 -6.68 10.10 -1.48
CA ALA A 141 -7.70 10.13 -2.54
C ALA A 141 -9.11 10.25 -1.96
N ALA A 142 -9.42 9.46 -0.94
CA ALA A 142 -10.72 9.47 -0.27
C ALA A 142 -10.98 10.83 0.42
N TYR A 143 -9.99 11.37 1.11
CA TYR A 143 -10.07 12.70 1.73
C TYR A 143 -10.32 13.81 0.69
N LEU A 144 -9.56 13.84 -0.40
CA LEU A 144 -9.71 14.84 -1.46
C LEU A 144 -11.08 14.74 -2.15
N ALA A 145 -11.59 13.53 -2.36
CA ALA A 145 -12.89 13.30 -2.99
C ALA A 145 -14.06 13.69 -2.06
N GLN A 146 -14.03 13.29 -0.79
CA GLN A 146 -15.16 13.38 0.12
C GLN A 146 -15.19 14.68 0.92
N THR A 147 -14.01 15.16 1.34
CA THR A 147 -13.90 16.35 2.20
C THR A 147 -13.61 17.60 1.39
N GLN A 148 -12.67 17.52 0.46
CA GLN A 148 -12.29 18.67 -0.38
C GLN A 148 -13.15 18.81 -1.63
N GLN A 149 -13.94 17.79 -1.98
CA GLN A 149 -14.83 17.75 -3.15
C GLN A 149 -14.13 18.17 -4.45
N MET A 150 -12.90 17.68 -4.63
CA MET A 150 -12.07 17.98 -5.79
C MET A 150 -12.53 17.21 -7.02
N GLU A 151 -12.27 17.78 -8.20
CA GLU A 151 -12.49 17.10 -9.47
C GLU A 151 -11.56 15.88 -9.64
N PRO A 152 -12.01 14.79 -10.27
CA PRO A 152 -11.25 13.55 -10.38
C PRO A 152 -9.85 13.72 -10.95
N GLN A 153 -9.68 14.54 -11.99
CA GLN A 153 -8.38 14.80 -12.62
C GLN A 153 -7.41 15.53 -11.66
N GLN A 154 -7.93 16.46 -10.87
CA GLN A 154 -7.13 17.18 -9.87
C GLN A 154 -6.68 16.24 -8.74
N ILE A 155 -7.56 15.31 -8.33
CA ILE A 155 -7.20 14.27 -7.36
C ILE A 155 -6.06 13.42 -7.93
N CYS A 156 -6.20 12.92 -9.15
CA CYS A 156 -5.17 12.10 -9.79
C CYS A 156 -3.82 12.82 -9.91
N GLN A 157 -3.84 14.12 -10.26
CA GLN A 157 -2.62 14.92 -10.30
C GLN A 157 -1.96 14.99 -8.92
N LYS A 158 -2.72 15.34 -7.88
CA LYS A 158 -2.20 15.39 -6.50
C LYS A 158 -1.65 14.05 -6.02
N LEU A 159 -2.31 12.94 -6.35
CA LEU A 159 -1.84 11.61 -6.01
C LEU A 159 -0.51 11.26 -6.68
N ASN A 160 -0.34 11.62 -7.96
CA ASN A 160 0.92 11.41 -8.67
C ASN A 160 2.08 12.23 -8.09
N GLU A 161 1.80 13.45 -7.62
CA GLU A 161 2.77 14.29 -6.92
C GLU A 161 3.11 13.69 -5.54
N ALA A 162 2.09 13.34 -4.75
CA ALA A 162 2.23 12.77 -3.42
C ALA A 162 2.93 11.40 -3.41
N ALA A 163 2.78 10.59 -4.47
CA ALA A 163 3.42 9.28 -4.58
C ALA A 163 4.95 9.36 -4.47
N GLN A 164 5.55 10.46 -4.92
CA GLN A 164 7.00 10.70 -4.82
C GLN A 164 7.44 11.11 -3.41
N ASP A 165 6.49 11.54 -2.59
CA ASP A 165 6.75 12.01 -1.23
C ASP A 165 6.54 10.93 -0.16
N VAL A 166 6.02 9.77 -0.54
CA VAL A 166 5.86 8.64 0.37
C VAL A 166 7.23 8.11 0.78
N ASP A 167 7.53 8.09 2.07
CA ASP A 167 8.56 7.27 2.65
C ASP A 167 7.97 5.90 2.99
N ALA A 168 8.39 4.89 2.25
CA ALA A 168 7.96 3.52 2.47
C ALA A 168 9.18 2.61 2.59
N SER A 169 9.28 1.93 3.73
CA SER A 169 10.37 1.00 3.99
C SER A 169 9.97 -0.05 5.01
N PHE A 170 10.72 -1.13 5.10
CA PHE A 170 10.45 -2.20 6.04
C PHE A 170 11.72 -3.01 6.35
N ILE A 171 11.75 -3.62 7.53
CA ILE A 171 12.81 -4.53 7.98
C ILE A 171 12.37 -5.97 7.73
N LEU A 172 13.25 -6.74 7.10
CA LEU A 172 13.08 -8.18 6.92
C LEU A 172 13.83 -8.97 7.99
N ASP A 173 13.17 -9.96 8.57
CA ASP A 173 13.79 -10.98 9.40
C ASP A 173 14.30 -12.16 8.57
N ARG A 174 13.54 -12.57 7.55
CA ARG A 174 13.84 -13.67 6.62
C ARG A 174 13.95 -13.14 5.19
N LEU A 175 14.92 -13.65 4.42
CA LEU A 175 15.16 -13.20 3.05
C LEU A 175 14.67 -14.19 1.99
N ASP A 176 14.33 -15.41 2.38
CA ASP A 176 13.87 -16.48 1.48
C ASP A 176 12.59 -16.10 0.73
N TYR A 177 11.62 -15.51 1.42
CA TYR A 177 10.38 -15.01 0.83
C TYR A 177 10.66 -13.94 -0.24
N MET A 178 11.46 -12.93 0.09
CA MET A 178 11.79 -11.84 -0.84
C MET A 178 12.60 -12.36 -2.05
N LYS A 179 13.50 -13.33 -1.84
CA LYS A 179 14.25 -13.97 -2.92
C LYS A 179 13.34 -14.75 -3.86
N LYS A 180 12.42 -15.56 -3.32
CA LYS A 180 11.43 -16.31 -4.11
C LYS A 180 10.50 -15.37 -4.87
N GLY A 181 10.08 -14.28 -4.23
CA GLY A 181 9.21 -13.27 -4.83
C GLY A 181 9.83 -12.50 -6.00
N GLY A 182 11.15 -12.31 -6.01
CA GLY A 182 11.90 -11.74 -7.14
C GLY A 182 11.64 -10.25 -7.44
N ARG A 183 10.95 -9.49 -6.57
CA ARG A 183 10.63 -8.08 -6.78
C ARG A 183 11.69 -7.11 -6.23
N CYS A 184 12.73 -7.64 -5.57
CA CYS A 184 13.87 -6.87 -5.09
C CYS A 184 15.20 -7.53 -5.54
N SER A 185 15.72 -7.13 -6.69
CA SER A 185 16.94 -7.73 -7.25
C SER A 185 18.17 -7.57 -6.34
N SER A 186 18.26 -6.48 -5.60
CA SER A 186 19.35 -6.24 -4.66
C SER A 186 19.34 -7.21 -3.45
N VAL A 187 18.18 -7.77 -3.07
CA VAL A 187 18.10 -8.85 -2.07
C VAL A 187 18.66 -10.15 -2.64
N THR A 188 18.39 -10.44 -3.91
CA THR A 188 18.93 -11.61 -4.59
C THR A 188 20.46 -11.57 -4.67
N ALA A 189 21.04 -10.37 -4.82
CA ALA A 189 22.48 -10.15 -4.85
C ALA A 189 23.15 -10.26 -3.47
N LEU A 190 22.39 -10.20 -2.37
CA LEU A 190 22.89 -10.46 -1.03
C LEU A 190 23.20 -11.96 -0.89
N GLY A 191 24.47 -12.33 -0.84
CA GLY A 191 24.91 -13.72 -0.70
C GLY A 191 24.49 -14.40 0.62
N ALA A 192 24.91 -15.65 0.83
CA ALA A 192 24.53 -16.49 1.98
C ALA A 192 24.99 -15.98 3.37
N ASN A 193 25.90 -15.03 3.45
CA ASN A 193 26.53 -14.56 4.70
C ASN A 193 25.67 -13.62 5.56
N LEU A 194 24.36 -13.59 5.35
CA LEU A 194 23.46 -12.62 6.00
C LEU A 194 22.65 -13.14 7.19
N LEU A 195 22.97 -14.32 7.70
CA LEU A 195 22.22 -15.00 8.79
C LEU A 195 22.01 -14.14 10.07
N LYS A 196 22.68 -13.00 10.21
CA LYS A 196 22.51 -12.11 11.38
C LYS A 196 22.18 -10.66 11.02
N LEU A 197 21.94 -10.37 9.74
CA LEU A 197 21.60 -9.02 9.29
C LEU A 197 20.09 -8.90 9.08
N LYS A 198 19.54 -7.75 9.48
CA LYS A 198 18.18 -7.32 9.23
C LYS A 198 18.24 -6.15 8.23
N PRO A 199 18.10 -6.42 6.93
CA PRO A 199 18.15 -5.35 5.93
C PRO A 199 16.86 -4.53 5.98
N CYS A 200 17.01 -3.21 5.89
CA CYS A 200 15.94 -2.32 5.50
C CYS A 200 15.74 -2.42 3.98
N ILE A 201 14.52 -2.64 3.57
CA ILE A 201 14.12 -2.50 2.16
C ILE A 201 13.43 -1.15 2.04
N GLU A 202 13.88 -0.37 1.07
CA GLU A 202 13.34 0.96 0.77
C GLU A 202 12.63 0.93 -0.58
N VAL A 203 11.47 1.57 -0.63
CA VAL A 203 10.72 1.82 -1.87
C VAL A 203 11.05 3.23 -2.33
N LYS A 204 11.60 3.35 -3.53
CA LYS A 204 11.92 4.62 -4.15
C LYS A 204 11.71 4.54 -5.66
N ASP A 205 11.04 5.53 -6.23
CA ASP A 205 10.76 5.63 -7.66
C ASP A 205 10.12 4.34 -8.23
N GLY A 206 9.19 3.74 -7.50
CA GLY A 206 8.50 2.50 -7.88
C GLY A 206 9.37 1.25 -7.87
N LYS A 207 10.51 1.26 -7.16
CA LYS A 207 11.43 0.12 -7.06
C LYS A 207 11.83 -0.16 -5.63
N MET A 208 12.08 -1.43 -5.33
CA MET A 208 12.65 -1.85 -4.05
C MET A 208 14.17 -1.99 -4.13
N SER A 209 14.85 -1.49 -3.12
CA SER A 209 16.29 -1.64 -2.95
C SER A 209 16.68 -1.92 -1.50
N VAL A 210 17.85 -2.52 -1.30
CA VAL A 210 18.41 -2.70 0.04
C VAL A 210 19.09 -1.41 0.46
N GLY A 211 18.56 -0.80 1.52
CA GLY A 211 19.16 0.34 2.21
C GLY A 211 20.09 -0.08 3.36
N LYS A 212 19.94 0.55 4.52
CA LYS A 212 20.74 0.27 5.72
C LYS A 212 20.52 -1.16 6.22
N LYS A 213 21.56 -1.76 6.76
CA LYS A 213 21.54 -3.11 7.32
C LYS A 213 21.78 -3.02 8.82
N TYR A 214 20.86 -3.59 9.59
CA TYR A 214 20.90 -3.59 11.04
C TYR A 214 21.37 -4.94 11.59
N ARG A 215 21.80 -4.94 12.86
CA ARG A 215 22.21 -6.14 13.60
C ARG A 215 21.69 -6.09 15.01
N GLY A 216 21.31 -7.24 15.56
CA GLY A 216 20.92 -7.36 16.96
C GLY A 216 19.54 -7.96 17.15
N ASN A 217 18.99 -7.77 18.34
CA ASN A 217 17.63 -8.16 18.69
C ASN A 217 16.64 -7.40 17.81
N PHE A 218 15.57 -8.10 17.36
CA PHE A 218 14.66 -7.57 16.37
C PHE A 218 13.93 -6.30 16.85
N GLU A 219 13.48 -6.29 18.10
CA GLU A 219 12.83 -5.12 18.70
C GLU A 219 13.72 -3.87 18.67
N ARG A 220 14.98 -4.00 19.13
CA ARG A 220 15.96 -2.89 19.09
C ARG A 220 16.29 -2.44 17.67
N VAL A 221 16.31 -3.38 16.73
CA VAL A 221 16.48 -3.05 15.30
C VAL A 221 15.30 -2.21 14.81
N ILE A 222 14.07 -2.57 15.19
CA ILE A 222 12.88 -1.79 14.79
C ILE A 222 12.91 -0.39 15.42
N GLU A 223 13.29 -0.23 16.68
CA GLU A 223 13.45 1.08 17.32
C GLU A 223 14.46 1.95 16.55
N GLN A 224 15.66 1.41 16.30
CA GLN A 224 16.71 2.13 15.60
C GLN A 224 16.31 2.46 14.14
N TYR A 225 15.71 1.51 13.45
CA TYR A 225 15.21 1.69 12.09
C TYR A 225 14.16 2.81 12.03
N THR A 226 13.17 2.77 12.90
CA THR A 226 12.11 3.79 12.93
C THR A 226 12.71 5.17 13.19
N ALA A 227 13.60 5.31 14.17
CA ALA A 227 14.29 6.57 14.46
C ALA A 227 15.13 7.07 13.28
N ASP A 228 15.82 6.17 12.56
CA ASP A 228 16.59 6.53 11.37
C ASP A 228 15.66 7.08 10.25
N ARG A 229 14.47 6.49 10.06
CA ARG A 229 13.53 6.96 9.02
C ARG A 229 12.98 8.34 9.31
N LEU A 230 12.83 8.70 10.57
CA LEU A 230 12.31 10.02 10.97
C LEU A 230 13.28 11.18 10.79
N GLN A 231 14.55 10.92 10.45
CA GLN A 231 15.54 11.97 10.22
C GLN A 231 15.18 12.86 9.02
N ASP A 232 14.56 12.29 7.99
CA ASP A 232 14.15 13.01 6.78
C ASP A 232 12.69 13.48 6.81
N TYR A 233 11.98 13.26 7.93
CA TYR A 233 10.59 13.70 8.09
C TYR A 233 10.53 15.20 8.43
N CYS A 234 9.88 15.97 7.55
CA CYS A 234 9.73 17.42 7.67
C CYS A 234 8.30 17.85 8.07
N GLY A 235 7.37 16.90 8.17
CA GLY A 235 5.96 17.18 8.45
C GLY A 235 5.66 17.47 9.92
N THR A 236 4.45 17.99 10.15
CA THR A 236 3.78 18.06 11.46
C THR A 236 2.33 17.62 11.27
N ASN A 237 1.73 17.00 12.28
CA ASN A 237 0.35 16.50 12.24
C ASN A 237 0.08 15.49 11.10
N GLY A 238 1.10 14.74 10.71
CA GLY A 238 0.97 13.71 9.67
C GLY A 238 0.37 12.41 10.19
N THR A 239 0.13 11.48 9.24
CA THR A 239 -0.23 10.09 9.53
C THR A 239 0.96 9.18 9.28
N ALA A 240 1.31 8.35 10.26
CA ALA A 240 2.25 7.25 10.07
C ALA A 240 1.51 5.91 10.14
N ILE A 241 1.92 4.96 9.31
CA ILE A 241 1.38 3.59 9.34
C ILE A 241 2.50 2.61 9.66
N VAL A 242 2.29 1.80 10.70
CA VAL A 242 3.14 0.65 11.05
C VAL A 242 2.49 -0.60 10.49
N ALA A 243 3.07 -1.18 9.45
CA ALA A 243 2.53 -2.35 8.75
C ALA A 243 3.30 -3.62 9.07
N HIS A 244 2.57 -4.74 9.26
CA HIS A 244 3.19 -6.04 9.48
C HIS A 244 2.27 -7.20 9.12
N PRO A 245 2.76 -8.31 8.50
CA PRO A 245 1.93 -9.49 8.23
C PRO A 245 1.72 -10.36 9.49
N ALA A 246 2.77 -10.58 10.27
CA ALA A 246 2.75 -11.38 11.51
C ALA A 246 4.02 -11.12 12.34
N ALA A 247 4.28 -9.87 12.73
CA ALA A 247 5.42 -9.54 13.59
C ALA A 247 5.08 -9.73 15.07
N PRO A 248 6.09 -9.97 15.94
CA PRO A 248 5.93 -9.96 17.39
C PRO A 248 5.34 -8.62 17.87
N ALA A 249 4.43 -8.68 18.83
CA ALA A 249 3.75 -7.49 19.36
C ALA A 249 4.75 -6.44 19.90
N GLU A 250 5.83 -6.91 20.53
CA GLU A 250 6.90 -6.06 21.09
C GLU A 250 7.62 -5.26 20.00
N ALA A 251 7.82 -5.86 18.81
CA ALA A 251 8.47 -5.19 17.67
C ALA A 251 7.54 -4.11 17.08
N VAL A 252 6.24 -4.41 16.95
CA VAL A 252 5.24 -3.42 16.50
C VAL A 252 5.14 -2.27 17.51
N ALA A 253 5.03 -2.60 18.80
CA ALA A 253 5.01 -1.60 19.87
C ALA A 253 6.29 -0.74 19.91
N ALA A 254 7.45 -1.31 19.57
CA ALA A 254 8.70 -0.57 19.48
C ALA A 254 8.65 0.52 18.41
N ALA A 255 8.12 0.21 17.21
CA ALA A 255 7.91 1.22 16.17
C ALA A 255 6.95 2.33 16.62
N CYS A 256 5.80 1.94 17.19
CA CYS A 256 4.81 2.91 17.69
C CYS A 256 5.40 3.83 18.77
N ARG A 257 6.13 3.30 19.74
CA ARG A 257 6.79 4.11 20.79
C ARG A 257 7.71 5.19 20.22
N VAL A 258 8.50 4.85 19.19
CA VAL A 258 9.41 5.82 18.56
C VAL A 258 8.61 6.91 17.84
N LEU A 259 7.55 6.55 17.12
CA LEU A 259 6.67 7.51 16.43
C LEU A 259 5.94 8.42 17.44
N GLU A 260 5.43 7.86 18.54
CA GLU A 260 4.77 8.61 19.62
C GLU A 260 5.74 9.59 20.32
N GLN A 261 6.97 9.15 20.60
CA GLN A 261 8.00 9.98 21.21
C GLN A 261 8.48 11.11 20.30
N ASP A 262 8.45 10.91 18.99
CA ASP A 262 8.74 11.96 18.01
C ASP A 262 7.74 13.12 18.10
N GLY A 263 6.46 12.82 18.31
CA GLY A 263 5.40 13.78 18.58
C GLY A 263 4.94 14.61 17.37
N ARG A 264 5.47 14.38 16.17
CA ARG A 264 5.10 15.09 14.95
C ARG A 264 3.96 14.43 14.16
N PHE A 265 3.49 13.25 14.58
CA PHE A 265 2.36 12.55 13.96
C PHE A 265 1.09 12.75 14.79
N GLU A 266 0.03 13.19 14.13
CA GLU A 266 -1.32 13.28 14.72
C GLU A 266 -1.95 11.90 14.85
N GLN A 267 -1.65 11.02 13.88
CA GLN A 267 -2.21 9.68 13.83
C GLN A 267 -1.14 8.62 13.56
N ILE A 268 -1.15 7.57 14.38
CA ILE A 268 -0.33 6.37 14.18
C ILE A 268 -1.29 5.18 14.00
N ILE A 269 -1.25 4.56 12.82
CA ILE A 269 -2.12 3.44 12.44
C ILE A 269 -1.28 2.17 12.46
N VAL A 270 -1.75 1.13 13.14
CA VAL A 270 -1.19 -0.23 12.99
C VAL A 270 -2.02 -0.99 11.98
N ALA A 271 -1.39 -1.45 10.91
CA ALA A 271 -2.03 -2.14 9.81
C ALA A 271 -1.54 -3.59 9.67
N ARG A 272 -2.45 -4.51 9.40
CA ARG A 272 -2.11 -5.89 9.05
C ARG A 272 -1.89 -6.00 7.56
N ALA A 273 -0.66 -6.31 7.15
CA ALA A 273 -0.34 -6.56 5.75
C ALA A 273 -1.01 -7.87 5.27
N GLY A 274 -1.56 -7.84 4.06
CA GLY A 274 -2.29 -8.92 3.41
C GLY A 274 -1.39 -10.05 2.89
N CYS A 275 -2.02 -11.01 2.21
CA CYS A 275 -1.34 -12.20 1.71
C CYS A 275 -0.29 -11.89 0.65
N THR A 276 -0.55 -10.93 -0.22
CA THR A 276 0.40 -10.52 -1.26
C THR A 276 1.72 -10.07 -0.63
N VAL A 277 1.66 -9.20 0.39
CA VAL A 277 2.87 -8.76 1.10
C VAL A 277 3.48 -9.91 1.90
N ALA A 278 2.68 -10.75 2.57
CA ALA A 278 3.15 -11.92 3.31
C ALA A 278 3.96 -12.90 2.44
N CYS A 279 3.51 -13.19 1.21
CA CYS A 279 4.21 -14.05 0.24
C CYS A 279 5.60 -13.53 -0.15
N HIS A 280 5.80 -12.21 -0.11
CA HIS A 280 7.07 -11.60 -0.54
C HIS A 280 7.97 -11.21 0.63
N CYS A 281 7.41 -10.89 1.80
CA CYS A 281 8.17 -10.38 2.95
C CYS A 281 8.38 -11.44 4.04
N GLY A 282 7.50 -12.41 4.14
CA GLY A 282 7.53 -13.42 5.19
C GLY A 282 7.09 -12.90 6.56
N PRO A 283 7.08 -13.77 7.58
CA PRO A 283 6.78 -13.39 8.96
C PRO A 283 7.89 -12.49 9.54
N ASN A 284 7.60 -11.85 10.68
CA ASN A 284 8.52 -10.94 11.38
C ASN A 284 9.01 -9.77 10.50
N THR A 285 8.16 -9.27 9.60
CA THR A 285 8.42 -8.04 8.85
C THR A 285 7.70 -6.89 9.52
N VAL A 286 8.37 -5.76 9.69
CA VAL A 286 7.76 -4.51 10.17
C VAL A 286 8.17 -3.37 9.24
N GLY A 287 7.18 -2.64 8.74
CA GLY A 287 7.37 -1.46 7.91
C GLY A 287 6.82 -0.21 8.57
N VAL A 288 7.39 0.93 8.25
CA VAL A 288 6.91 2.26 8.63
C VAL A 288 6.77 3.09 7.36
N MET A 289 5.59 3.70 7.17
CA MET A 289 5.24 4.50 6.00
C MET A 289 4.61 5.82 6.43
N PHE A 290 5.00 6.90 5.77
CA PHE A 290 4.45 8.24 5.98
C PHE A 290 4.76 9.12 4.76
N PHE A 291 4.07 10.26 4.63
CA PHE A 291 4.52 11.31 3.70
C PHE A 291 5.64 12.11 4.35
N LYS A 292 6.76 12.34 3.64
CA LYS A 292 7.90 13.13 4.15
C LYS A 292 7.53 14.59 4.42
N ASN A 293 6.69 15.14 3.58
CA ASN A 293 6.15 16.49 3.72
C ASN A 293 4.62 16.42 3.97
N PRO A 294 4.04 17.46 4.61
CA PRO A 294 2.59 17.52 4.80
C PRO A 294 1.84 17.50 3.46
N GLN A 295 0.72 16.78 3.40
CA GLN A 295 -0.15 16.67 2.22
C GLN A 295 -1.45 17.44 2.42
#